data_555439f15f236ee5a1df1028caa5732c
#
_entry.id   555439f15f236ee5a1df1028caa5732c
#
_cell.length_a   1.000
_cell.length_b   1.000
_cell.length_c   1.000
_cell.angle_alpha   90.00
_cell.angle_beta   90.00
_cell.angle_gamma   90.00
#
_symmetry.space_group_name_H-M   'P 1'
#
loop_
_entity.id
_entity.type
_entity.pdbx_description
1 polymer ?
#
loop_
_entity_poly.entity_id
_entity_poly.type
_entity_poly.pdbx_seq_one_letter_code
_entity_poly.pdbx_strand_id
1 'polypeptide(L)'
;MELNAAVIIEACRAGAEEAARLAPFLDDLDGWDGADCDTGTNAAATMAALAAAMDSLEPRAHLRVALEAGVETIIRRGIGHSGLALGALFEAWAGALADEHQVTSLAARRMLAASLTPVASSIEWSDALVEMLSGAVRELVDMGDTLPEVEDVFSRFSSQAQIGLVEATNESTGRIDPGGAFIALVLACIDAAMRDDAGILQSFTAMLADLAERHSRAPEAASPPPGRDFTVDIILEGTEDDLRGLLVRLGGLGARLSYVGRVDLFGMGEWRLHVDTSAPLAAHPTSGQVIRFQVSDARPDAQIGIDELADEGLSHRGVRLLQRRPMRRVERARVIACTRAPGLVEELARAGAVVFLNLNSGDAAGIVSAASSRTGVTLVAPCDEASAALVGTVASVLPAPAPGVPAILRAASSDDLGVLAVARACAPLFVPQPGGLAAAPTLARMLRDGAHDALSTWTTAQLPLDGDPEGIAEALAEAARGGGQSWRLLVSRDDDGPYTVATVRQLLSTRDASSSIDLETWDGGQSGPSLVAGCPL
;
A
#
# COMPACT_ATOMS: atom_id res chain seq x y z
N MET A 1 4.00 -5.69 -36.32
CA MET A 1 4.99 -4.84 -35.55
C MET A 1 5.91 -5.75 -34.77
N GLU A 2 7.16 -5.38 -34.50
CA GLU A 2 8.06 -6.17 -33.65
C GLU A 2 7.71 -5.90 -32.19
N LEU A 3 7.43 -6.95 -31.42
CA LEU A 3 7.13 -6.82 -29.99
C LEU A 3 8.44 -6.56 -29.21
N ASN A 4 8.67 -5.31 -28.85
CA ASN A 4 9.88 -4.81 -28.18
C ASN A 4 9.52 -3.87 -27.02
N ALA A 5 10.51 -3.23 -26.41
CA ALA A 5 10.30 -2.32 -25.28
C ALA A 5 9.35 -1.15 -25.59
N ALA A 6 9.31 -0.65 -26.85
CA ALA A 6 8.43 0.47 -27.22
C ALA A 6 6.95 0.17 -26.92
N VAL A 7 6.51 -1.09 -27.12
CA VAL A 7 5.14 -1.50 -26.85
C VAL A 7 4.83 -1.40 -25.35
N ILE A 8 5.73 -1.86 -24.49
CA ILE A 8 5.53 -1.79 -23.03
C ILE A 8 5.60 -0.34 -22.53
N ILE A 9 6.52 0.47 -23.07
CA ILE A 9 6.62 1.90 -22.76
C ILE A 9 5.28 2.59 -23.04
N GLU A 10 4.73 2.39 -24.23
CA GLU A 10 3.46 3.02 -24.61
C GLU A 10 2.28 2.46 -23.81
N ALA A 11 2.24 1.13 -23.59
CA ALA A 11 1.22 0.50 -22.77
C ALA A 11 1.24 1.00 -21.32
N CYS A 12 2.42 1.22 -20.73
CA CYS A 12 2.53 1.77 -19.39
C CYS A 12 2.07 3.23 -19.31
N ARG A 13 2.33 4.05 -20.34
CA ARG A 13 1.82 5.44 -20.41
C ARG A 13 0.30 5.45 -20.49
N ALA A 14 -0.26 4.73 -21.46
CA ALA A 14 -1.72 4.61 -21.61
C ALA A 14 -2.35 4.02 -20.34
N GLY A 15 -1.73 3.00 -19.77
CA GLY A 15 -2.19 2.36 -18.54
C GLY A 15 -2.16 3.29 -17.32
N ALA A 16 -1.20 4.20 -17.22
CA ALA A 16 -1.17 5.19 -16.14
C ALA A 16 -2.33 6.20 -16.25
N GLU A 17 -2.65 6.65 -17.46
CA GLU A 17 -3.78 7.55 -17.71
C GLU A 17 -5.12 6.86 -17.44
N GLU A 18 -5.30 5.63 -17.97
CA GLU A 18 -6.55 4.89 -17.83
C GLU A 18 -6.78 4.39 -16.39
N ALA A 19 -5.73 3.88 -15.72
CA ALA A 19 -5.83 3.47 -14.32
C ALA A 19 -6.18 4.65 -13.41
N ALA A 20 -5.59 5.83 -13.62
CA ALA A 20 -5.95 7.03 -12.89
C ALA A 20 -7.40 7.45 -13.12
N ARG A 21 -7.91 7.31 -14.34
CA ARG A 21 -9.29 7.59 -14.70
C ARG A 21 -10.28 6.60 -14.09
N LEU A 22 -9.92 5.32 -14.06
CA LEU A 22 -10.75 4.23 -13.53
C LEU A 22 -10.59 4.01 -12.02
N ALA A 23 -9.58 4.63 -11.37
CA ALA A 23 -9.30 4.40 -9.95
C ALA A 23 -10.53 4.53 -9.04
N PRO A 24 -11.37 5.59 -9.14
CA PRO A 24 -12.55 5.69 -8.29
C PRO A 24 -13.57 4.56 -8.51
N PHE A 25 -13.66 4.05 -9.74
CA PHE A 25 -14.55 2.93 -10.08
C PHE A 25 -14.02 1.61 -9.49
N LEU A 26 -12.73 1.33 -9.65
CA LEU A 26 -12.11 0.10 -9.13
C LEU A 26 -12.11 0.08 -7.60
N ASP A 27 -11.90 1.24 -6.95
CA ASP A 27 -12.01 1.37 -5.49
C ASP A 27 -13.45 1.10 -5.01
N ASP A 28 -14.47 1.55 -5.77
CA ASP A 28 -15.88 1.27 -5.42
C ASP A 28 -16.21 -0.22 -5.56
N LEU A 29 -15.61 -0.93 -6.52
CA LEU A 29 -15.78 -2.38 -6.68
C LEU A 29 -15.19 -3.17 -5.50
N ASP A 30 -14.07 -2.70 -4.98
CA ASP A 30 -13.34 -3.33 -3.88
C ASP A 30 -14.14 -3.36 -2.57
N GLY A 31 -14.96 -2.35 -2.33
CA GLY A 31 -15.80 -2.23 -1.13
C GLY A 31 -16.82 -3.35 -0.91
N TRP A 32 -17.04 -4.21 -1.90
CA TRP A 32 -17.99 -5.32 -1.79
C TRP A 32 -17.51 -6.46 -0.88
N ASP A 33 -16.21 -6.60 -0.68
CA ASP A 33 -15.60 -7.67 0.13
C ASP A 33 -15.15 -7.21 1.51
N GLY A 34 -15.48 -5.97 1.90
CA GLY A 34 -14.98 -5.38 3.15
C GLY A 34 -13.47 -5.10 3.10
N ALA A 35 -12.94 -4.96 1.89
CA ALA A 35 -11.58 -4.53 1.65
C ALA A 35 -11.41 -3.03 1.93
N ASP A 36 -10.18 -2.56 1.87
CA ASP A 36 -9.80 -1.17 2.16
C ASP A 36 -10.20 -0.15 1.07
N CYS A 37 -10.90 -0.60 0.02
CA CYS A 37 -11.42 0.22 -1.08
C CYS A 37 -10.33 1.02 -1.81
N ASP A 38 -9.17 0.42 -2.03
CA ASP A 38 -8.01 1.12 -2.56
C ASP A 38 -7.38 0.49 -3.82
N THR A 39 -7.93 -0.64 -4.33
CA THR A 39 -7.39 -1.35 -5.50
C THR A 39 -7.18 -0.43 -6.70
N GLY A 40 -8.11 0.47 -7.00
CA GLY A 40 -7.97 1.43 -8.10
C GLY A 40 -6.90 2.48 -7.84
N THR A 41 -6.82 2.97 -6.62
CA THR A 41 -5.77 3.91 -6.19
C THR A 41 -4.39 3.26 -6.28
N ASN A 42 -4.26 2.00 -5.83
CA ASN A 42 -3.03 1.22 -5.88
C ASN A 42 -2.62 0.90 -7.33
N ALA A 43 -3.58 0.53 -8.17
CA ALA A 43 -3.36 0.31 -9.60
C ALA A 43 -2.84 1.57 -10.30
N ALA A 44 -3.47 2.73 -10.06
CA ALA A 44 -3.03 4.01 -10.63
C ALA A 44 -1.61 4.39 -10.18
N ALA A 45 -1.30 4.23 -8.89
CA ALA A 45 0.03 4.51 -8.36
C ALA A 45 1.10 3.57 -8.93
N THR A 46 0.78 2.27 -9.06
CA THR A 46 1.67 1.26 -9.65
C THR A 46 1.93 1.57 -11.13
N MET A 47 0.90 1.88 -11.92
CA MET A 47 1.05 2.21 -13.34
C MET A 47 1.80 3.53 -13.55
N ALA A 48 1.58 4.53 -12.70
CA ALA A 48 2.35 5.79 -12.75
C ALA A 48 3.83 5.56 -12.46
N ALA A 49 4.16 4.69 -11.51
CA ALA A 49 5.55 4.31 -11.22
C ALA A 49 6.19 3.56 -12.40
N LEU A 50 5.44 2.65 -13.03
CA LEU A 50 5.88 1.92 -14.22
C LEU A 50 6.12 2.87 -15.40
N ALA A 51 5.17 3.75 -15.72
CA ALA A 51 5.32 4.71 -16.79
C ALA A 51 6.57 5.59 -16.62
N ALA A 52 6.80 6.12 -15.39
CA ALA A 52 7.97 6.92 -15.10
C ALA A 52 9.30 6.14 -15.24
N ALA A 53 9.32 4.86 -14.87
CA ALA A 53 10.51 4.01 -15.04
C ALA A 53 10.76 3.67 -16.51
N MET A 54 9.70 3.37 -17.27
CA MET A 54 9.76 3.03 -18.70
C MET A 54 10.27 4.18 -19.56
N ASP A 55 10.04 5.45 -19.18
CA ASP A 55 10.51 6.62 -19.91
C ASP A 55 12.05 6.70 -20.05
N SER A 56 12.78 5.99 -19.19
CA SER A 56 14.25 5.91 -19.23
C SER A 56 14.79 4.81 -20.16
N LEU A 57 13.93 3.92 -20.67
CA LEU A 57 14.33 2.79 -21.49
C LEU A 57 14.49 3.16 -22.95
N GLU A 58 15.42 2.46 -23.63
CA GLU A 58 15.55 2.56 -25.06
C GLU A 58 14.39 1.82 -25.75
N PRO A 59 13.59 2.49 -26.63
CA PRO A 59 12.42 1.88 -27.27
C PRO A 59 12.72 0.63 -28.09
N ARG A 60 13.94 0.50 -28.62
CA ARG A 60 14.38 -0.66 -29.41
C ARG A 60 14.98 -1.80 -28.57
N ALA A 61 15.04 -1.63 -27.26
CA ALA A 61 15.49 -2.70 -26.37
C ALA A 61 14.58 -3.93 -26.51
N HIS A 62 15.13 -5.10 -26.22
CA HIS A 62 14.36 -6.33 -26.21
C HIS A 62 13.23 -6.26 -25.19
N LEU A 63 12.07 -6.85 -25.49
CA LEU A 63 10.90 -6.87 -24.60
C LEU A 63 11.24 -7.30 -23.16
N ARG A 64 12.07 -8.33 -23.01
CA ARG A 64 12.53 -8.83 -21.72
C ARG A 64 13.11 -7.72 -20.84
N VAL A 65 13.91 -6.80 -21.41
CA VAL A 65 14.52 -5.69 -20.66
C VAL A 65 13.45 -4.78 -20.05
N ALA A 66 12.38 -4.50 -20.81
CA ALA A 66 11.27 -3.69 -20.30
C ALA A 66 10.49 -4.42 -19.21
N LEU A 67 10.24 -5.73 -19.37
CA LEU A 67 9.58 -6.54 -18.36
C LEU A 67 10.40 -6.61 -17.05
N GLU A 68 11.72 -6.82 -17.17
CA GLU A 68 12.63 -6.85 -16.01
C GLU A 68 12.68 -5.50 -15.27
N ALA A 69 12.74 -4.39 -16.00
CA ALA A 69 12.66 -3.05 -15.42
C ALA A 69 11.30 -2.80 -14.75
N GLY A 70 10.23 -3.36 -15.32
CA GLY A 70 8.89 -3.36 -14.71
C GLY A 70 8.86 -4.10 -13.38
N VAL A 71 9.44 -5.29 -13.32
CA VAL A 71 9.55 -6.09 -12.07
C VAL A 71 10.33 -5.33 -11.02
N GLU A 72 11.50 -4.78 -11.36
CA GLU A 72 12.30 -3.98 -10.41
C GLU A 72 11.52 -2.76 -9.88
N THR A 73 10.79 -2.10 -10.76
CA THR A 73 9.93 -0.97 -10.37
C THR A 73 8.84 -1.41 -9.41
N ILE A 74 8.18 -2.54 -9.67
CA ILE A 74 7.10 -3.05 -8.82
C ILE A 74 7.64 -3.51 -7.47
N ILE A 75 8.79 -4.17 -7.40
CA ILE A 75 9.42 -4.53 -6.12
C ILE A 75 9.60 -3.29 -5.25
N ARG A 76 10.05 -2.19 -5.80
CA ARG A 76 10.33 -0.97 -5.04
C ARG A 76 9.13 -0.07 -4.80
N ARG A 77 8.16 -0.04 -5.73
CA ARG A 77 7.07 0.94 -5.79
C ARG A 77 5.68 0.36 -6.00
N GLY A 78 5.55 -0.94 -6.31
CA GLY A 78 4.25 -1.59 -6.48
C GLY A 78 3.46 -1.56 -5.19
N ILE A 79 2.14 -1.42 -5.30
CA ILE A 79 1.24 -1.31 -4.16
C ILE A 79 0.08 -2.29 -4.33
N GLY A 80 -0.30 -2.94 -3.24
CA GLY A 80 -1.44 -3.83 -3.17
C GLY A 80 -1.26 -5.18 -3.88
N HIS A 81 -2.19 -6.07 -3.68
CA HIS A 81 -2.19 -7.41 -4.31
C HIS A 81 -2.15 -7.35 -5.84
N SER A 82 -2.93 -6.46 -6.44
CA SER A 82 -3.04 -6.31 -7.90
C SER A 82 -1.73 -5.82 -8.53
N GLY A 83 -1.04 -4.87 -7.87
CA GLY A 83 0.27 -4.40 -8.33
C GLY A 83 1.33 -5.50 -8.30
N LEU A 84 1.34 -6.31 -7.23
CA LEU A 84 2.27 -7.44 -7.11
C LEU A 84 1.92 -8.57 -8.09
N ALA A 85 0.62 -8.82 -8.35
CA ALA A 85 0.19 -9.76 -9.37
C ALA A 85 0.70 -9.38 -10.77
N LEU A 86 0.66 -8.10 -11.13
CA LEU A 86 1.24 -7.61 -12.38
C LEU A 86 2.77 -7.84 -12.42
N GLY A 87 3.46 -7.59 -11.30
CA GLY A 87 4.89 -7.86 -11.18
C GLY A 87 5.24 -9.34 -11.39
N ALA A 88 4.45 -10.23 -10.79
CA ALA A 88 4.61 -11.67 -10.95
C ALA A 88 4.36 -12.13 -12.40
N LEU A 89 3.38 -11.52 -13.10
CA LEU A 89 3.17 -11.77 -14.53
C LEU A 89 4.38 -11.31 -15.36
N PHE A 90 4.89 -10.12 -15.10
CA PHE A 90 6.06 -9.59 -15.81
C PHE A 90 7.31 -10.46 -15.58
N GLU A 91 7.52 -10.95 -14.35
CA GLU A 91 8.62 -11.86 -14.04
C GLU A 91 8.49 -13.19 -14.79
N ALA A 92 7.29 -13.78 -14.81
CA ALA A 92 7.04 -15.01 -15.56
C ALA A 92 7.25 -14.82 -17.07
N TRP A 93 6.81 -13.69 -17.62
CA TRP A 93 7.00 -13.36 -19.03
C TRP A 93 8.46 -13.11 -19.37
N ALA A 94 9.19 -12.39 -18.52
CA ALA A 94 10.62 -12.15 -18.70
C ALA A 94 11.42 -13.48 -18.66
N GLY A 95 11.08 -14.37 -17.72
CA GLY A 95 11.67 -15.70 -17.61
C GLY A 95 11.42 -16.56 -18.85
N ALA A 96 10.21 -16.54 -19.41
CA ALA A 96 9.86 -17.28 -20.63
C ALA A 96 10.62 -16.78 -21.88
N LEU A 97 11.15 -15.55 -21.85
CA LEU A 97 11.93 -14.93 -22.92
C LEU A 97 13.45 -15.00 -22.68
N ALA A 98 13.93 -15.72 -21.66
CA ALA A 98 15.34 -15.70 -21.26
C ALA A 98 16.31 -16.08 -22.40
N ASP A 99 15.95 -17.06 -23.24
CA ASP A 99 16.77 -17.58 -24.32
C ASP A 99 16.37 -17.05 -25.71
N GLU A 100 15.42 -16.09 -25.77
CA GLU A 100 14.92 -15.56 -27.05
C GLU A 100 15.66 -14.30 -27.46
N HIS A 101 16.10 -14.25 -28.71
CA HIS A 101 16.68 -13.04 -29.32
C HIS A 101 15.64 -12.12 -29.95
N GLN A 102 14.51 -12.69 -30.38
CA GLN A 102 13.36 -11.98 -30.95
C GLN A 102 12.08 -12.65 -30.49
N VAL A 103 11.04 -11.85 -30.27
CA VAL A 103 9.74 -12.36 -29.86
C VAL A 103 8.97 -12.83 -31.08
N THR A 104 9.14 -14.09 -31.43
CA THR A 104 8.34 -14.78 -32.46
C THR A 104 6.94 -15.11 -31.92
N SER A 105 6.00 -15.48 -32.81
CA SER A 105 4.66 -15.94 -32.39
C SER A 105 4.72 -17.12 -31.42
N LEU A 106 5.69 -18.02 -31.59
CA LEU A 106 5.88 -19.14 -30.68
C LEU A 106 6.43 -18.68 -29.32
N ALA A 107 7.39 -17.73 -29.33
CA ALA A 107 7.91 -17.12 -28.10
C ALA A 107 6.82 -16.34 -27.36
N ALA A 108 5.98 -15.58 -28.08
CA ALA A 108 4.84 -14.88 -27.51
C ALA A 108 3.82 -15.84 -26.87
N ARG A 109 3.49 -16.96 -27.52
CA ARG A 109 2.61 -17.99 -26.95
C ARG A 109 3.18 -18.59 -25.67
N ARG A 110 4.49 -18.91 -25.64
CA ARG A 110 5.14 -19.44 -24.42
C ARG A 110 5.17 -18.39 -23.31
N MET A 111 5.48 -17.15 -23.65
CA MET A 111 5.45 -16.02 -22.71
C MET A 111 4.07 -15.86 -22.06
N LEU A 112 3.02 -15.76 -22.89
CA LEU A 112 1.65 -15.60 -22.38
C LEU A 112 1.15 -16.83 -21.60
N ALA A 113 1.53 -18.05 -22.03
CA ALA A 113 1.22 -19.27 -21.28
C ALA A 113 1.88 -19.30 -19.89
N ALA A 114 3.04 -18.64 -19.74
CA ALA A 114 3.70 -18.50 -18.45
C ALA A 114 2.90 -17.66 -17.44
N SER A 115 1.82 -16.98 -17.85
CA SER A 115 0.91 -16.25 -16.93
C SER A 115 0.32 -17.12 -15.82
N LEU A 116 0.24 -18.43 -16.01
CA LEU A 116 -0.23 -19.38 -14.98
C LEU A 116 0.86 -19.82 -14.00
N THR A 117 2.13 -19.54 -14.27
CA THR A 117 3.24 -19.90 -13.38
C THR A 117 3.14 -19.23 -12.00
N PRO A 118 2.91 -17.91 -11.90
CA PRO A 118 2.72 -17.25 -10.61
C PRO A 118 1.47 -17.75 -9.88
N VAL A 119 0.41 -18.09 -10.59
CA VAL A 119 -0.83 -18.63 -10.01
C VAL A 119 -0.57 -19.94 -9.26
N ALA A 120 0.33 -20.77 -9.77
CA ALA A 120 0.68 -22.04 -9.13
C ALA A 120 1.65 -21.90 -7.94
N SER A 121 2.41 -20.81 -7.87
CA SER A 121 3.49 -20.62 -6.92
C SER A 121 3.26 -19.50 -5.91
N SER A 122 2.48 -18.48 -6.27
CA SER A 122 2.14 -17.38 -5.39
C SER A 122 0.73 -17.56 -4.80
N ILE A 123 0.61 -17.14 -3.59
CA ILE A 123 -0.48 -17.46 -2.70
C ILE A 123 -1.64 -16.49 -2.96
N GLU A 124 -2.85 -17.03 -3.04
CA GLU A 124 -4.15 -16.34 -3.02
C GLU A 124 -4.38 -15.24 -4.07
N TRP A 125 -4.30 -15.62 -5.34
CA TRP A 125 -4.98 -14.86 -6.39
C TRP A 125 -6.49 -15.10 -6.27
N SER A 126 -7.29 -14.11 -6.66
CA SER A 126 -8.74 -14.31 -6.69
C SER A 126 -9.10 -15.41 -7.68
N ASP A 127 -10.13 -16.19 -7.37
CA ASP A 127 -10.62 -17.25 -8.29
C ASP A 127 -10.97 -16.65 -9.66
N ALA A 128 -11.56 -15.46 -9.68
CA ALA A 128 -11.90 -14.76 -10.92
C ALA A 128 -10.68 -14.42 -11.78
N LEU A 129 -9.57 -13.96 -11.18
CA LEU A 129 -8.33 -13.67 -11.89
C LEU A 129 -7.70 -14.98 -12.42
N VAL A 130 -7.72 -16.05 -11.62
CA VAL A 130 -7.23 -17.37 -12.03
C VAL A 130 -8.02 -17.92 -13.21
N GLU A 131 -9.34 -17.85 -13.17
CA GLU A 131 -10.21 -18.32 -14.25
C GLU A 131 -10.04 -17.50 -15.53
N MET A 132 -9.96 -16.17 -15.39
CA MET A 132 -9.70 -15.26 -16.49
C MET A 132 -8.40 -15.60 -17.24
N LEU A 133 -7.29 -15.76 -16.52
CA LEU A 133 -5.99 -16.11 -17.11
C LEU A 133 -5.97 -17.53 -17.65
N SER A 134 -6.61 -18.49 -16.96
CA SER A 134 -6.70 -19.88 -17.43
C SER A 134 -7.50 -19.99 -18.71
N GLY A 135 -8.58 -19.22 -18.87
CA GLY A 135 -9.35 -19.11 -20.10
C GLY A 135 -8.49 -18.55 -21.25
N ALA A 136 -7.77 -17.46 -21.00
CA ALA A 136 -6.89 -16.85 -21.99
C ALA A 136 -5.75 -17.78 -22.42
N VAL A 137 -5.16 -18.54 -21.50
CA VAL A 137 -4.11 -19.53 -21.85
C VAL A 137 -4.69 -20.71 -22.61
N ARG A 138 -5.91 -21.19 -22.29
CA ARG A 138 -6.58 -22.25 -23.10
C ARG A 138 -6.77 -21.84 -24.54
N GLU A 139 -7.18 -20.60 -24.80
CA GLU A 139 -7.31 -20.07 -26.16
C GLU A 139 -6.00 -20.19 -26.94
N LEU A 140 -4.84 -19.93 -26.30
CA LEU A 140 -3.54 -20.12 -26.94
C LEU A 140 -3.25 -21.58 -27.32
N VAL A 141 -3.72 -22.54 -26.52
CA VAL A 141 -3.57 -23.97 -26.83
C VAL A 141 -4.48 -24.35 -28.00
N ASP A 142 -5.70 -23.86 -28.03
CA ASP A 142 -6.71 -24.17 -29.05
C ASP A 142 -6.38 -23.56 -30.42
N MET A 143 -5.47 -22.57 -30.48
CA MET A 143 -4.93 -22.06 -31.76
C MET A 143 -4.18 -23.13 -32.58
N GLY A 144 -3.83 -24.27 -32.00
CA GLY A 144 -3.17 -25.38 -32.68
C GLY A 144 -1.79 -25.01 -33.24
N ASP A 145 -1.40 -25.63 -34.38
CA ASP A 145 -0.11 -25.41 -35.03
C ASP A 145 -0.09 -24.18 -35.96
N THR A 146 -1.18 -23.47 -36.12
CA THR A 146 -1.22 -22.22 -36.84
C THR A 146 -0.43 -21.17 -36.07
N LEU A 147 0.58 -20.57 -36.72
CA LEU A 147 1.38 -19.48 -36.16
C LEU A 147 0.87 -18.15 -36.77
N PRO A 148 -0.14 -17.51 -36.17
CA PRO A 148 -0.56 -16.18 -36.62
C PRO A 148 0.53 -15.15 -36.28
N GLU A 149 0.37 -13.92 -36.72
CA GLU A 149 1.27 -12.83 -36.35
C GLU A 149 1.27 -12.61 -34.81
N VAL A 150 2.37 -12.11 -34.27
CA VAL A 150 2.54 -11.86 -32.83
C VAL A 150 1.39 -11.02 -32.26
N GLU A 151 0.97 -10.03 -33.01
CA GLU A 151 -0.14 -9.12 -32.68
C GLU A 151 -1.46 -9.88 -32.50
N ASP A 152 -1.73 -10.85 -33.38
CA ASP A 152 -2.96 -11.66 -33.30
C ASP A 152 -2.93 -12.63 -32.11
N VAL A 153 -1.76 -13.18 -31.77
CA VAL A 153 -1.59 -14.03 -30.57
C VAL A 153 -1.94 -13.22 -29.31
N PHE A 154 -1.38 -12.01 -29.20
CA PHE A 154 -1.61 -11.18 -28.03
C PHE A 154 -3.06 -10.67 -27.96
N SER A 155 -3.61 -10.21 -29.07
CA SER A 155 -4.98 -9.71 -29.14
C SER A 155 -6.01 -10.78 -28.75
N ARG A 156 -5.82 -12.03 -29.19
CA ARG A 156 -6.68 -13.15 -28.76
C ARG A 156 -6.57 -13.40 -27.27
N PHE A 157 -5.36 -13.40 -26.72
CA PHE A 157 -5.14 -13.54 -25.28
C PHE A 157 -5.82 -12.43 -24.49
N SER A 158 -5.63 -11.16 -24.89
CA SER A 158 -6.27 -10.01 -24.26
C SER A 158 -7.79 -10.06 -24.34
N SER A 159 -8.33 -10.38 -25.52
CA SER A 159 -9.78 -10.50 -25.71
C SER A 159 -10.38 -11.64 -24.88
N GLN A 160 -9.70 -12.78 -24.81
CA GLN A 160 -10.17 -13.91 -24.02
C GLN A 160 -10.09 -13.64 -22.51
N ALA A 161 -9.08 -12.89 -22.05
CA ALA A 161 -9.03 -12.42 -20.67
C ALA A 161 -10.23 -11.50 -20.35
N GLN A 162 -10.61 -10.60 -21.25
CA GLN A 162 -11.80 -9.76 -21.08
C GLN A 162 -13.09 -10.60 -21.03
N ILE A 163 -13.22 -11.61 -21.89
CA ILE A 163 -14.35 -12.56 -21.86
C ILE A 163 -14.38 -13.31 -20.52
N GLY A 164 -13.25 -13.82 -20.05
CA GLY A 164 -13.14 -14.50 -18.77
C GLY A 164 -13.53 -13.60 -17.59
N LEU A 165 -13.20 -12.31 -17.60
CA LEU A 165 -13.65 -11.35 -16.61
C LEU A 165 -15.18 -11.21 -16.61
N VAL A 166 -15.81 -11.17 -17.80
CA VAL A 166 -17.27 -11.12 -17.95
C VAL A 166 -17.91 -12.41 -17.40
N GLU A 167 -17.37 -13.58 -17.74
CA GLU A 167 -17.86 -14.87 -17.30
C GLU A 167 -17.77 -15.01 -15.79
N ALA A 168 -16.60 -14.73 -15.20
CA ALA A 168 -16.41 -14.75 -13.75
C ALA A 168 -17.35 -13.77 -13.01
N THR A 169 -17.58 -12.58 -13.59
CA THR A 169 -18.55 -11.62 -13.05
C THR A 169 -19.96 -12.19 -13.05
N ASN A 170 -20.39 -12.83 -14.12
CA ASN A 170 -21.73 -13.43 -14.22
C ASN A 170 -21.90 -14.60 -13.23
N GLU A 171 -20.88 -15.43 -13.04
CA GLU A 171 -20.88 -16.56 -12.12
C GLU A 171 -20.84 -16.14 -10.66
N SER A 172 -20.14 -15.08 -10.33
CA SER A 172 -20.00 -14.52 -8.97
C SER A 172 -21.16 -13.62 -8.52
N THR A 173 -22.36 -13.82 -9.06
CA THR A 173 -23.54 -13.00 -8.72
C THR A 173 -23.41 -11.51 -9.06
N GLY A 174 -22.61 -11.19 -10.05
CA GLY A 174 -22.44 -9.85 -10.58
C GLY A 174 -21.33 -9.01 -9.91
N ARG A 175 -20.42 -9.67 -9.20
CA ARG A 175 -19.25 -9.00 -8.61
C ARG A 175 -18.13 -8.97 -9.61
N ILE A 176 -17.77 -7.75 -10.05
CA ILE A 176 -16.57 -7.54 -10.85
C ILE A 176 -15.37 -7.61 -9.91
N ASP A 177 -14.42 -8.50 -10.20
CA ASP A 177 -13.14 -8.54 -9.48
C ASP A 177 -12.27 -7.34 -9.87
N PRO A 178 -11.96 -6.40 -8.94
CA PRO A 178 -11.21 -5.19 -9.28
C PRO A 178 -9.76 -5.49 -9.69
N GLY A 179 -9.13 -6.54 -9.12
CA GLY A 179 -7.81 -7.00 -9.50
C GLY A 179 -7.78 -7.57 -10.92
N GLY A 180 -8.75 -8.43 -11.25
CA GLY A 180 -8.95 -8.97 -12.59
C GLY A 180 -9.22 -7.87 -13.62
N ALA A 181 -10.04 -6.88 -13.27
CA ALA A 181 -10.32 -5.74 -14.13
C ALA A 181 -9.05 -4.89 -14.39
N PHE A 182 -8.19 -4.72 -13.38
CA PHE A 182 -6.90 -4.03 -13.54
C PHE A 182 -5.94 -4.81 -14.46
N ILE A 183 -5.79 -6.12 -14.27
CA ILE A 183 -4.93 -6.93 -15.15
C ILE A 183 -5.47 -6.94 -16.59
N ALA A 184 -6.79 -7.06 -16.77
CA ALA A 184 -7.41 -6.98 -18.09
C ALA A 184 -7.20 -5.60 -18.76
N LEU A 185 -7.20 -4.50 -17.98
CA LEU A 185 -6.85 -3.17 -18.46
C LEU A 185 -5.41 -3.13 -18.97
N VAL A 186 -4.45 -3.68 -18.22
CA VAL A 186 -3.04 -3.71 -18.65
C VAL A 186 -2.88 -4.50 -19.94
N LEU A 187 -3.55 -5.64 -20.07
CA LEU A 187 -3.56 -6.42 -21.31
C LEU A 187 -4.16 -5.64 -22.48
N ALA A 188 -5.26 -4.91 -22.24
CA ALA A 188 -5.86 -4.05 -23.27
C ALA A 188 -4.93 -2.89 -23.67
N CYS A 189 -4.17 -2.31 -22.72
CA CYS A 189 -3.17 -1.28 -23.03
C CYS A 189 -2.03 -1.81 -23.91
N ILE A 190 -1.55 -3.04 -23.65
CA ILE A 190 -0.51 -3.67 -24.48
C ILE A 190 -1.07 -3.98 -25.88
N ASP A 191 -2.29 -4.50 -25.99
CA ASP A 191 -2.94 -4.77 -27.28
C ASP A 191 -3.16 -3.49 -28.09
N ALA A 192 -3.63 -2.43 -27.44
CA ALA A 192 -3.80 -1.10 -28.05
C ALA A 192 -2.46 -0.53 -28.58
N ALA A 193 -1.40 -0.64 -27.79
CA ALA A 193 -0.06 -0.19 -28.18
C ALA A 193 0.51 -1.01 -29.35
N MET A 194 0.28 -2.33 -29.38
CA MET A 194 0.71 -3.20 -30.48
C MET A 194 0.00 -2.89 -31.80
N ARG A 195 -1.29 -2.53 -31.75
CA ARG A 195 -2.11 -2.28 -32.91
C ARG A 195 -2.19 -0.80 -33.32
N ASP A 196 -1.62 0.08 -32.50
CA ASP A 196 -1.79 1.54 -32.62
C ASP A 196 -3.29 1.93 -32.71
N ASP A 197 -4.12 1.29 -31.86
CA ASP A 197 -5.58 1.44 -31.85
C ASP A 197 -6.14 1.75 -30.45
N ALA A 198 -6.35 3.03 -30.18
CA ALA A 198 -6.98 3.50 -28.95
C ALA A 198 -8.46 3.06 -28.79
N GLY A 199 -9.11 2.59 -29.87
CA GLY A 199 -10.48 2.07 -29.83
C GLY A 199 -10.60 0.83 -28.93
N ILE A 200 -9.52 0.07 -28.76
CA ILE A 200 -9.47 -1.10 -27.85
C ILE A 200 -9.74 -0.66 -26.42
N LEU A 201 -9.10 0.42 -25.93
CA LEU A 201 -9.31 0.94 -24.57
C LEU A 201 -10.72 1.51 -24.38
N GLN A 202 -11.28 2.14 -25.41
CA GLN A 202 -12.67 2.62 -25.38
C GLN A 202 -13.65 1.45 -25.28
N SER A 203 -13.41 0.37 -26.03
CA SER A 203 -14.21 -0.86 -26.00
C SER A 203 -14.14 -1.54 -24.64
N PHE A 204 -12.94 -1.65 -24.06
CA PHE A 204 -12.75 -2.18 -22.71
C PHE A 204 -13.51 -1.38 -21.66
N THR A 205 -13.41 -0.05 -21.70
CA THR A 205 -14.14 0.84 -20.78
C THR A 205 -15.66 0.70 -20.93
N ALA A 206 -16.15 0.58 -22.17
CA ALA A 206 -17.58 0.36 -22.43
C ALA A 206 -18.04 -0.99 -21.90
N MET A 207 -17.22 -2.03 -22.03
CA MET A 207 -17.50 -3.36 -21.45
C MET A 207 -17.61 -3.30 -19.92
N LEU A 208 -16.67 -2.65 -19.23
CA LEU A 208 -16.73 -2.49 -17.77
C LEU A 208 -17.99 -1.71 -17.34
N ALA A 209 -18.34 -0.66 -18.08
CA ALA A 209 -19.55 0.13 -17.82
C ALA A 209 -20.84 -0.72 -17.97
N ASP A 210 -20.92 -1.54 -19.02
CA ASP A 210 -22.04 -2.45 -19.27
C ASP A 210 -22.15 -3.54 -18.18
N LEU A 211 -21.02 -4.11 -17.75
CA LEU A 211 -20.98 -5.06 -16.63
C LEU A 211 -21.49 -4.42 -15.34
N ALA A 212 -21.01 -3.25 -14.99
CA ALA A 212 -21.44 -2.53 -13.80
C ALA A 212 -22.91 -2.11 -13.87
N GLU A 213 -23.45 -1.81 -15.06
CA GLU A 213 -24.87 -1.49 -15.23
C GLU A 213 -25.77 -2.69 -15.02
N ARG A 214 -25.35 -3.87 -15.50
CA ARG A 214 -26.13 -5.14 -15.35
C ARG A 214 -26.19 -5.62 -13.92
N HIS A 215 -25.15 -5.37 -13.16
CA HIS A 215 -24.92 -5.96 -11.84
C HIS A 215 -24.92 -4.94 -10.70
N SER A 216 -25.52 -3.76 -10.91
CA SER A 216 -25.57 -2.70 -9.91
C SER A 216 -26.40 -3.11 -8.68
N ARG A 217 -25.77 -3.78 -7.73
CA ARG A 217 -26.23 -3.88 -6.35
C ARG A 217 -25.50 -2.81 -5.53
N ALA A 218 -26.23 -2.09 -4.68
CA ALA A 218 -25.58 -1.26 -3.67
C ALA A 218 -24.71 -2.18 -2.80
N PRO A 219 -23.43 -1.85 -2.55
CA PRO A 219 -22.62 -2.63 -1.63
C PRO A 219 -23.30 -2.56 -0.26
N GLU A 220 -23.67 -3.71 0.29
CA GLU A 220 -23.86 -3.82 1.73
C GLU A 220 -22.49 -3.53 2.35
N ALA A 221 -22.43 -2.64 3.35
CA ALA A 221 -21.19 -2.36 4.05
C ALA A 221 -20.67 -3.69 4.65
N ALA A 222 -19.76 -4.33 3.94
CA ALA A 222 -19.19 -5.59 4.36
C ALA A 222 -18.09 -5.27 5.37
N SER A 223 -18.14 -5.91 6.53
CA SER A 223 -16.99 -5.90 7.45
C SER A 223 -15.83 -6.67 6.80
N PRO A 224 -14.58 -6.24 6.99
CA PRO A 224 -13.43 -7.00 6.51
C PRO A 224 -13.52 -8.45 7.01
N PRO A 225 -13.04 -9.41 6.22
CA PRO A 225 -12.97 -10.80 6.67
C PRO A 225 -12.23 -10.87 8.00
N PRO A 226 -12.70 -11.68 8.97
CA PRO A 226 -12.03 -11.80 10.24
C PRO A 226 -10.57 -12.26 10.04
N GLY A 227 -9.64 -11.61 10.75
CA GLY A 227 -8.23 -11.95 10.65
C GLY A 227 -7.42 -11.12 9.63
N ARG A 228 -8.00 -10.07 9.05
CA ARG A 228 -7.36 -9.19 8.06
C ARG A 228 -7.48 -7.72 8.46
N ASP A 229 -7.18 -7.42 9.72
CA ASP A 229 -7.32 -6.06 10.24
C ASP A 229 -6.23 -5.10 9.77
N PHE A 230 -5.08 -5.63 9.37
CA PHE A 230 -3.91 -4.85 8.96
C PHE A 230 -3.37 -5.32 7.62
N THR A 231 -2.90 -4.37 6.85
CA THR A 231 -2.08 -4.59 5.66
C THR A 231 -0.62 -4.33 6.01
N VAL A 232 0.26 -5.28 5.66
CA VAL A 232 1.70 -5.18 5.89
C VAL A 232 2.44 -5.27 4.56
N ASP A 233 3.21 -4.23 4.25
CA ASP A 233 4.08 -4.18 3.09
C ASP A 233 5.53 -4.40 3.51
N ILE A 234 6.19 -5.40 2.93
CA ILE A 234 7.55 -5.79 3.26
C ILE A 234 8.43 -5.73 2.02
N ILE A 235 9.63 -5.15 2.14
CA ILE A 235 10.73 -5.41 1.21
C ILE A 235 11.81 -6.14 1.98
N LEU A 236 12.12 -7.35 1.52
CA LEU A 236 13.10 -8.26 2.10
C LEU A 236 14.24 -8.49 1.10
N GLU A 237 15.47 -8.27 1.54
CA GLU A 237 16.68 -8.70 0.85
C GLU A 237 17.31 -9.88 1.59
N GLY A 238 17.64 -10.95 0.88
CA GLY A 238 18.17 -12.17 1.51
C GLY A 238 18.30 -13.33 0.54
N THR A 239 18.28 -14.53 1.07
CA THR A 239 18.30 -15.78 0.31
C THR A 239 16.86 -16.30 0.05
N GLU A 240 16.71 -17.23 -0.91
CA GLU A 240 15.43 -17.92 -1.10
C GLU A 240 14.95 -18.66 0.16
N ASP A 241 15.87 -19.12 1.02
CA ASP A 241 15.51 -19.80 2.27
C ASP A 241 14.93 -18.81 3.29
N ASP A 242 15.41 -17.55 3.31
CA ASP A 242 14.84 -16.50 4.15
C ASP A 242 13.39 -16.20 3.72
N LEU A 243 13.15 -16.04 2.41
CA LEU A 243 11.81 -15.89 1.86
C LEU A 243 10.92 -17.09 2.21
N ARG A 244 11.40 -18.32 1.94
CA ARG A 244 10.63 -19.55 2.19
C ARG A 244 10.23 -19.68 3.66
N GLY A 245 11.16 -19.37 4.58
CA GLY A 245 10.90 -19.34 6.02
C GLY A 245 9.78 -18.35 6.39
N LEU A 246 9.80 -17.16 5.80
CA LEU A 246 8.77 -16.15 5.99
C LEU A 246 7.41 -16.63 5.43
N LEU A 247 7.37 -17.17 4.21
CA LEU A 247 6.15 -17.66 3.56
C LEU A 247 5.47 -18.78 4.38
N VAL A 248 6.26 -19.75 4.88
CA VAL A 248 5.74 -20.82 5.74
C VAL A 248 5.11 -20.26 7.01
N ARG A 249 5.75 -19.29 7.64
CA ARG A 249 5.22 -18.65 8.85
C ARG A 249 3.93 -17.88 8.57
N LEU A 250 3.89 -17.08 7.51
CA LEU A 250 2.70 -16.32 7.10
C LEU A 250 1.53 -17.24 6.76
N GLY A 251 1.79 -18.35 6.05
CA GLY A 251 0.78 -19.37 5.79
C GLY A 251 0.23 -19.99 7.08
N GLY A 252 1.08 -20.21 8.08
CA GLY A 252 0.67 -20.70 9.41
C GLY A 252 -0.21 -19.71 10.19
N LEU A 253 -0.15 -18.42 9.87
CA LEU A 253 -1.00 -17.37 10.45
C LEU A 253 -2.35 -17.22 9.71
N GLY A 254 -2.55 -17.90 8.58
CA GLY A 254 -3.72 -17.71 7.72
C GLY A 254 -3.76 -16.32 7.05
N ALA A 255 -2.60 -15.69 6.90
CA ALA A 255 -2.49 -14.39 6.27
C ALA A 255 -2.76 -14.51 4.76
N ARG A 256 -3.45 -13.53 4.17
CA ARG A 256 -3.52 -13.36 2.72
C ARG A 256 -2.22 -12.74 2.24
N LEU A 257 -1.65 -13.25 1.17
CA LEU A 257 -0.31 -12.87 0.76
C LEU A 257 -0.18 -12.82 -0.77
N SER A 258 0.46 -11.76 -1.25
CA SER A 258 1.03 -11.68 -2.59
C SER A 258 2.49 -11.29 -2.50
N TYR A 259 3.32 -11.84 -3.39
CA TYR A 259 4.72 -11.45 -3.45
C TYR A 259 5.27 -11.47 -4.86
N VAL A 260 6.32 -10.70 -5.07
CA VAL A 260 7.13 -10.68 -6.29
C VAL A 260 8.58 -10.43 -5.91
N GLY A 261 9.50 -11.02 -6.65
CA GLY A 261 10.93 -10.81 -6.42
C GLY A 261 11.78 -11.53 -7.42
N ARG A 262 13.08 -11.23 -7.37
CA ARG A 262 14.09 -11.79 -8.27
C ARG A 262 15.29 -12.20 -7.47
N VAL A 263 15.93 -13.27 -7.92
CA VAL A 263 17.16 -13.81 -7.35
C VAL A 263 18.29 -13.60 -8.34
N ASP A 264 19.44 -13.18 -7.85
CA ASP A 264 20.64 -13.04 -8.65
C ASP A 264 21.36 -14.38 -8.84
N LEU A 265 22.46 -14.37 -9.59
CA LEU A 265 23.27 -15.55 -9.86
C LEU A 265 23.96 -16.14 -8.59
N PHE A 266 23.96 -15.40 -7.49
CA PHE A 266 24.56 -15.80 -6.22
C PHE A 266 23.55 -16.34 -5.23
N GLY A 267 22.25 -16.40 -5.62
CA GLY A 267 21.17 -16.84 -4.75
C GLY A 267 20.68 -15.77 -3.77
N MET A 268 21.09 -14.52 -3.96
CA MET A 268 20.56 -13.38 -3.23
C MET A 268 19.40 -12.76 -4.02
N GLY A 269 18.35 -12.35 -3.32
CA GLY A 269 17.16 -11.77 -3.93
C GLY A 269 16.63 -10.59 -3.16
N GLU A 270 15.81 -9.81 -3.85
CA GLU A 270 14.98 -8.75 -3.29
C GLU A 270 13.52 -9.09 -3.58
N TRP A 271 12.69 -9.13 -2.53
CA TRP A 271 11.28 -9.46 -2.63
C TRP A 271 10.41 -8.39 -2.01
N ARG A 272 9.33 -8.08 -2.72
CA ARG A 272 8.21 -7.31 -2.19
C ARG A 272 7.10 -8.27 -1.79
N LEU A 273 6.60 -8.15 -0.56
CA LEU A 273 5.45 -8.89 -0.08
C LEU A 273 4.35 -7.89 0.36
N HIS A 274 3.11 -8.27 0.11
CA HIS A 274 1.91 -7.56 0.57
C HIS A 274 1.04 -8.58 1.32
N VAL A 275 0.73 -8.30 2.59
CA VAL A 275 0.22 -9.28 3.53
C VAL A 275 -0.96 -8.69 4.30
N ASP A 276 -2.13 -9.32 4.23
CA ASP A 276 -3.26 -8.99 5.09
C ASP A 276 -3.28 -9.94 6.29
N THR A 277 -3.29 -9.40 7.50
CA THR A 277 -3.18 -10.17 8.75
C THR A 277 -3.80 -9.45 9.94
N SER A 278 -4.20 -10.20 10.96
CA SER A 278 -4.59 -9.63 12.26
C SER A 278 -3.40 -9.39 13.20
N ALA A 279 -2.21 -9.92 12.86
CA ALA A 279 -1.02 -9.86 13.70
C ALA A 279 0.17 -9.29 12.91
N PRO A 280 0.23 -7.97 12.69
CA PRO A 280 1.20 -7.36 11.78
C PRO A 280 2.65 -7.62 12.21
N LEU A 281 2.95 -7.61 13.50
CA LEU A 281 4.32 -7.89 13.98
C LEU A 281 4.75 -9.33 13.76
N ALA A 282 3.81 -10.28 13.71
CA ALA A 282 4.13 -11.67 13.38
C ALA A 282 4.55 -11.82 11.91
N ALA A 283 4.24 -10.87 11.04
CA ALA A 283 4.71 -10.82 9.66
C ALA A 283 6.15 -10.27 9.53
N HIS A 284 6.75 -9.71 10.60
CA HIS A 284 8.10 -9.17 10.51
C HIS A 284 9.11 -10.29 10.24
N PRO A 285 9.96 -10.19 9.19
CA PRO A 285 10.98 -11.18 8.88
C PRO A 285 11.92 -11.42 10.05
N THR A 286 12.29 -12.67 10.29
CA THR A 286 13.24 -13.08 11.35
C THR A 286 14.65 -13.34 10.83
N SER A 287 14.81 -13.38 9.50
CA SER A 287 16.07 -13.54 8.79
C SER A 287 16.05 -12.70 7.52
N GLY A 288 17.21 -12.52 6.90
CA GLY A 288 17.37 -11.56 5.81
C GLY A 288 17.45 -10.11 6.32
N GLN A 289 17.62 -9.17 5.39
CA GLN A 289 17.65 -7.75 5.66
C GLN A 289 16.28 -7.13 5.31
N VAL A 290 15.61 -6.57 6.29
CA VAL A 290 14.35 -5.84 6.09
C VAL A 290 14.68 -4.43 5.61
N ILE A 291 14.39 -4.15 4.35
CA ILE A 291 14.56 -2.81 3.76
C ILE A 291 13.38 -1.93 4.13
N ARG A 292 12.16 -2.51 4.09
CA ARG A 292 10.91 -1.84 4.43
C ARG A 292 10.02 -2.77 5.22
N PHE A 293 9.44 -2.23 6.29
CA PHE A 293 8.32 -2.83 6.99
C PHE A 293 7.29 -1.74 7.27
N GLN A 294 6.19 -1.78 6.54
CA GLN A 294 5.14 -0.78 6.59
C GLN A 294 3.84 -1.45 6.98
N VAL A 295 3.07 -0.82 7.88
CA VAL A 295 1.78 -1.33 8.35
C VAL A 295 0.72 -0.25 8.23
N SER A 296 -0.48 -0.62 7.79
CA SER A 296 -1.67 0.24 7.78
C SER A 296 -2.89 -0.54 8.27
N ASP A 297 -3.90 0.16 8.75
CA ASP A 297 -5.21 -0.42 9.08
C ASP A 297 -5.93 -0.74 7.75
N ALA A 298 -6.33 -2.01 7.57
CA ALA A 298 -7.04 -2.49 6.38
C ALA A 298 -8.56 -2.26 6.48
N ARG A 299 -9.06 -1.78 7.63
CA ARG A 299 -10.49 -1.57 7.79
C ARG A 299 -10.92 -0.34 6.99
N PRO A 300 -12.03 -0.45 6.24
CA PRO A 300 -12.56 0.69 5.53
C PRO A 300 -12.94 1.82 6.48
N ASP A 301 -12.83 3.03 6.00
CA ASP A 301 -13.15 4.27 6.72
C ASP A 301 -14.65 4.44 7.06
N ALA A 302 -15.41 3.34 7.12
CA ALA A 302 -16.85 3.30 7.33
C ALA A 302 -17.36 4.01 8.61
N GLN A 303 -16.48 4.47 9.48
CA GLN A 303 -16.85 4.99 10.79
C GLN A 303 -17.29 6.46 10.83
N ILE A 304 -17.31 7.17 9.72
CA ILE A 304 -17.62 8.62 9.74
C ILE A 304 -18.90 8.92 8.95
N GLY A 305 -20.03 8.27 9.20
CA GLY A 305 -21.30 8.68 8.56
C GLY A 305 -21.22 8.85 7.02
N ILE A 306 -20.26 8.18 6.40
CA ILE A 306 -20.04 8.17 4.95
C ILE A 306 -21.24 7.54 4.27
N ASP A 307 -21.86 6.56 4.92
CA ASP A 307 -23.03 5.84 4.40
C ASP A 307 -24.20 6.76 4.11
N GLU A 308 -24.47 7.74 4.98
CA GLU A 308 -25.53 8.74 4.73
C GLU A 308 -25.18 9.71 3.59
N LEU A 309 -23.88 9.96 3.36
CA LEU A 309 -23.42 10.85 2.29
C LEU A 309 -23.20 10.11 0.95
N ALA A 310 -22.93 8.82 1.00
CA ALA A 310 -22.76 7.98 -0.18
C ALA A 310 -24.09 7.57 -0.81
N ASP A 311 -25.14 7.41 -0.01
CA ASP A 311 -26.39 6.77 -0.41
C ASP A 311 -27.17 7.57 -1.47
N GLU A 312 -27.08 8.89 -1.48
CA GLU A 312 -27.76 9.72 -2.50
C GLU A 312 -27.15 9.60 -3.89
N GLY A 313 -26.04 8.93 -4.04
CA GLY A 313 -25.29 8.95 -5.26
C GLY A 313 -24.94 7.61 -5.87
N LEU A 314 -25.00 6.52 -5.14
CA LEU A 314 -24.76 5.15 -5.61
C LEU A 314 -25.89 4.59 -6.47
N SER A 315 -26.67 5.45 -7.12
CA SER A 315 -27.68 4.98 -8.04
C SER A 315 -27.02 4.51 -9.35
N HIS A 316 -26.63 3.25 -9.43
CA HIS A 316 -27.52 2.37 -10.14
C HIS A 316 -27.28 2.17 -11.63
N ARG A 317 -26.29 2.79 -12.29
CA ARG A 317 -25.98 2.49 -13.69
C ARG A 317 -24.48 2.62 -13.94
N GLY A 318 -23.84 1.59 -14.45
CA GLY A 318 -22.40 1.51 -14.67
C GLY A 318 -21.78 2.71 -15.40
N VAL A 319 -22.48 3.26 -16.39
CA VAL A 319 -22.06 4.49 -17.09
C VAL A 319 -21.96 5.68 -16.12
N ARG A 320 -22.84 5.77 -15.13
CA ARG A 320 -22.75 6.82 -14.10
C ARG A 320 -21.60 6.57 -13.13
N LEU A 321 -21.25 5.33 -12.83
CA LEU A 321 -20.07 5.01 -12.03
C LEU A 321 -18.78 5.49 -12.72
N LEU A 322 -18.63 5.25 -14.00
CA LEU A 322 -17.46 5.71 -14.78
C LEU A 322 -17.45 7.22 -15.03
N GLN A 323 -18.61 7.86 -15.10
CA GLN A 323 -18.75 9.30 -15.31
C GLN A 323 -18.78 10.10 -14.01
N ARG A 324 -18.88 9.43 -12.87
CA ARG A 324 -18.96 10.11 -11.59
C ARG A 324 -17.70 10.92 -11.33
N ARG A 325 -17.92 12.19 -11.09
CA ARG A 325 -17.07 12.92 -10.15
C ARG A 325 -17.25 12.22 -8.80
N PRO A 326 -16.16 11.87 -8.09
CA PRO A 326 -16.25 11.26 -6.78
C PRO A 326 -17.18 12.12 -5.92
N MET A 327 -18.37 11.57 -5.62
CA MET A 327 -19.35 12.31 -4.85
C MET A 327 -19.04 12.14 -3.38
N ARG A 328 -18.77 13.26 -2.72
CA ARG A 328 -18.78 13.40 -1.26
C ARG A 328 -17.99 12.34 -0.48
N ARG A 329 -16.88 11.83 -1.02
CA ARG A 329 -15.91 11.08 -0.22
C ARG A 329 -15.30 12.02 0.80
N VAL A 330 -15.23 11.56 2.04
CA VAL A 330 -14.42 12.21 3.06
C VAL A 330 -12.97 11.89 2.74
N GLU A 331 -12.17 12.91 2.47
CA GLU A 331 -10.73 12.71 2.28
C GLU A 331 -10.02 12.92 3.59
N ARG A 332 -9.49 11.83 4.14
CA ARG A 332 -8.68 11.88 5.35
C ARG A 332 -7.29 12.41 5.07
N ALA A 333 -6.71 12.96 6.12
CA ALA A 333 -5.31 13.30 6.13
C ALA A 333 -4.44 12.04 6.00
N ARG A 334 -3.50 12.05 5.08
CA ARG A 334 -2.46 11.03 5.04
C ARG A 334 -1.40 11.37 6.09
N VAL A 335 -1.23 10.49 7.08
CA VAL A 335 -0.20 10.60 8.11
C VAL A 335 0.72 9.39 8.00
N ILE A 336 2.02 9.63 7.92
CA ILE A 336 3.06 8.60 8.00
C ILE A 336 3.72 8.71 9.37
N ALA A 337 3.70 7.63 10.13
CA ALA A 337 4.32 7.51 11.42
C ALA A 337 5.59 6.65 11.33
N CYS A 338 6.75 7.21 11.63
CA CYS A 338 7.97 6.43 11.79
C CYS A 338 8.09 6.00 13.24
N THR A 339 8.48 4.75 13.50
CA THR A 339 8.67 4.27 14.87
C THR A 339 9.84 3.28 14.97
N ARG A 340 10.50 3.28 16.12
CA ARG A 340 11.46 2.24 16.54
C ARG A 340 10.83 1.25 17.52
N ALA A 341 9.62 1.54 17.98
CA ALA A 341 8.90 0.74 18.96
C ALA A 341 7.90 -0.22 18.28
N PRO A 342 8.21 -1.52 18.15
CA PRO A 342 7.29 -2.50 17.62
C PRO A 342 5.93 -2.50 18.33
N GLY A 343 5.92 -2.31 19.65
CA GLY A 343 4.68 -2.29 20.42
C GLY A 343 3.73 -1.14 20.16
N LEU A 344 4.15 -0.11 19.43
CA LEU A 344 3.27 0.99 18.98
C LEU A 344 2.69 0.79 17.57
N VAL A 345 3.15 -0.21 16.83
CA VAL A 345 2.77 -0.37 15.40
C VAL A 345 1.26 -0.50 15.24
N GLU A 346 0.62 -1.37 16.00
CA GLU A 346 -0.83 -1.56 15.90
C GLU A 346 -1.60 -0.31 16.33
N GLU A 347 -1.17 0.34 17.41
CA GLU A 347 -1.81 1.54 17.93
C GLU A 347 -1.75 2.69 16.91
N LEU A 348 -0.58 2.91 16.31
CA LEU A 348 -0.38 3.92 15.27
C LEU A 348 -1.20 3.63 14.00
N ALA A 349 -1.23 2.36 13.57
CA ALA A 349 -2.04 1.95 12.43
C ALA A 349 -3.53 2.14 12.71
N ARG A 350 -4.01 1.72 13.90
CA ARG A 350 -5.42 1.92 14.31
C ARG A 350 -5.81 3.38 14.44
N ALA A 351 -4.87 4.27 14.73
CA ALA A 351 -5.11 5.71 14.68
C ALA A 351 -5.30 6.24 13.24
N GLY A 352 -5.03 5.43 12.22
CA GLY A 352 -5.17 5.76 10.80
C GLY A 352 -3.86 6.23 10.15
N ALA A 353 -2.72 6.03 10.79
CA ALA A 353 -1.42 6.32 10.19
C ALA A 353 -0.88 5.14 9.36
N VAL A 354 -0.10 5.45 8.34
CA VAL A 354 0.78 4.48 7.69
C VAL A 354 2.07 4.40 8.50
N VAL A 355 2.36 3.25 9.07
CA VAL A 355 3.44 3.06 10.05
C VAL A 355 4.68 2.45 9.40
N PHE A 356 5.82 3.11 9.51
CA PHE A 356 7.12 2.53 9.16
C PHE A 356 7.86 2.10 10.42
N LEU A 357 8.02 0.81 10.60
CA LEU A 357 8.85 0.25 11.67
C LEU A 357 10.31 0.20 11.21
N ASN A 358 11.20 0.78 12.00
CA ASN A 358 12.64 0.80 11.74
C ASN A 358 12.99 1.33 10.33
N LEU A 359 12.39 2.46 9.94
CA LEU A 359 12.61 3.07 8.64
C LEU A 359 14.09 3.07 8.27
N ASN A 360 14.39 2.42 7.14
CA ASN A 360 15.75 2.38 6.60
C ASN A 360 16.12 3.73 5.99
N SER A 361 17.31 4.22 6.30
CA SER A 361 17.80 5.50 5.76
C SER A 361 17.94 5.55 4.24
N GLY A 362 18.00 4.38 3.58
CA GLY A 362 18.03 4.25 2.12
C GLY A 362 16.65 4.19 1.45
N ASP A 363 15.55 4.05 2.21
CA ASP A 363 14.21 3.84 1.65
C ASP A 363 13.43 5.16 1.42
N ALA A 364 14.04 6.11 0.75
CA ALA A 364 13.34 7.32 0.30
C ALA A 364 12.13 7.01 -0.60
N ALA A 365 12.23 5.97 -1.43
CA ALA A 365 11.16 5.55 -2.31
C ALA A 365 9.92 5.06 -1.53
N GLY A 366 10.10 4.45 -0.37
CA GLY A 366 9.02 4.04 0.52
C GLY A 366 8.21 5.23 1.03
N ILE A 367 8.88 6.27 1.50
CA ILE A 367 8.21 7.50 1.95
C ILE A 367 7.43 8.13 0.80
N VAL A 368 8.04 8.25 -0.40
CA VAL A 368 7.36 8.82 -1.58
C VAL A 368 6.13 8.02 -1.97
N SER A 369 6.25 6.69 -1.99
CA SER A 369 5.14 5.78 -2.31
C SER A 369 4.00 5.90 -1.30
N ALA A 370 4.32 5.85 0.01
CA ALA A 370 3.34 5.98 1.08
C ALA A 370 2.74 7.39 1.16
N ALA A 371 3.46 8.42 0.73
CA ALA A 371 2.98 9.80 0.72
C ALA A 371 2.00 10.09 -0.41
N SER A 372 1.89 9.23 -1.41
CA SER A 372 0.92 9.41 -2.50
C SER A 372 -0.49 9.40 -1.92
N SER A 373 -1.20 10.51 -2.08
CA SER A 373 -2.56 10.69 -1.60
C SER A 373 -3.38 11.51 -2.57
N ARG A 374 -4.70 11.30 -2.58
CA ARG A 374 -5.62 12.07 -3.43
C ARG A 374 -5.69 13.55 -3.05
N THR A 375 -5.43 13.86 -1.79
CA THR A 375 -5.42 15.24 -1.28
C THR A 375 -4.15 16.00 -1.67
N GLY A 376 -3.11 15.31 -2.12
CA GLY A 376 -1.83 15.90 -2.47
C GLY A 376 -1.04 16.43 -1.26
N VAL A 377 -1.42 16.09 -0.03
CA VAL A 377 -0.72 16.49 1.20
C VAL A 377 -0.56 15.32 2.13
N THR A 378 0.65 15.12 2.64
CA THR A 378 0.96 14.08 3.61
C THR A 378 1.82 14.66 4.72
N LEU A 379 1.48 14.35 5.98
CA LEU A 379 2.29 14.66 7.14
C LEU A 379 3.14 13.45 7.51
N VAL A 380 4.45 13.64 7.68
CA VAL A 380 5.36 12.61 8.18
C VAL A 380 5.82 12.98 9.58
N ALA A 381 5.65 12.08 10.53
CA ALA A 381 6.10 12.20 11.91
C ALA A 381 7.34 11.30 12.13
N PRO A 382 8.56 11.88 12.17
CA PRO A 382 9.78 11.15 12.46
C PRO A 382 9.89 10.82 13.95
N CYS A 383 10.50 9.68 14.31
CA CYS A 383 10.73 9.27 15.70
C CYS A 383 12.16 9.54 16.18
N ASP A 384 13.06 9.88 15.27
CA ASP A 384 14.48 10.12 15.58
C ASP A 384 15.13 11.04 14.54
N GLU A 385 16.40 11.39 14.79
CA GLU A 385 17.18 12.25 13.90
C GLU A 385 17.39 11.62 12.51
N ALA A 386 17.56 10.30 12.42
CA ALA A 386 17.77 9.59 11.15
C ALA A 386 16.53 9.65 10.26
N SER A 387 15.36 9.35 10.81
CA SER A 387 14.08 9.45 10.10
C SER A 387 13.77 10.92 9.73
N ALA A 388 14.06 11.87 10.62
CA ALA A 388 13.89 13.30 10.35
C ALA A 388 14.77 13.79 9.20
N ALA A 389 16.03 13.35 9.13
CA ALA A 389 16.96 13.68 8.06
C ALA A 389 16.49 13.11 6.71
N LEU A 390 16.05 11.83 6.69
CA LEU A 390 15.53 11.20 5.49
C LEU A 390 14.27 11.92 4.96
N VAL A 391 13.33 12.22 5.83
CA VAL A 391 12.11 12.98 5.48
C VAL A 391 12.46 14.36 4.93
N GLY A 392 13.44 15.06 5.55
CA GLY A 392 13.94 16.34 5.07
C GLY A 392 14.53 16.25 3.66
N THR A 393 15.31 15.21 3.39
CA THR A 393 15.90 14.94 2.08
C THR A 393 14.81 14.71 1.04
N VAL A 394 13.85 13.82 1.32
CA VAL A 394 12.74 13.53 0.41
C VAL A 394 11.93 14.79 0.11
N ALA A 395 11.57 15.56 1.13
CA ALA A 395 10.81 16.80 0.96
C ALA A 395 11.54 17.87 0.13
N SER A 396 12.87 17.87 0.16
CA SER A 396 13.69 18.84 -0.60
C SER A 396 13.86 18.48 -2.09
N VAL A 397 13.75 17.19 -2.42
CA VAL A 397 13.96 16.69 -3.80
C VAL A 397 12.63 16.63 -4.58
N LEU A 398 11.51 16.54 -3.88
CA LEU A 398 10.21 16.55 -4.55
C LEU A 398 9.94 17.90 -5.21
N PRO A 399 9.42 17.93 -6.44
CA PRO A 399 9.03 19.17 -7.09
C PRO A 399 7.92 19.88 -6.28
N ALA A 400 7.71 21.17 -6.58
CA ALA A 400 6.61 21.90 -5.98
C ALA A 400 5.27 21.13 -6.11
N PRO A 401 4.36 21.23 -5.13
CA PRO A 401 3.09 20.51 -5.16
C PRO A 401 2.35 20.75 -6.46
N ALA A 402 2.08 19.67 -7.19
CA ALA A 402 1.37 19.66 -8.46
C ALA A 402 0.37 18.49 -8.45
N PRO A 403 -0.59 18.44 -9.39
CA PRO A 403 -1.45 17.28 -9.53
C PRO A 403 -0.64 15.98 -9.61
N GLY A 404 -0.91 15.04 -8.68
CA GLY A 404 -0.18 13.77 -8.57
C GLY A 404 1.17 13.82 -7.82
N VAL A 405 1.66 14.99 -7.41
CA VAL A 405 2.86 15.14 -6.60
C VAL A 405 2.48 15.60 -5.20
N PRO A 406 2.66 14.76 -4.15
CA PRO A 406 2.29 15.12 -2.79
C PRO A 406 3.21 16.19 -2.20
N ALA A 407 2.62 17.12 -1.45
CA ALA A 407 3.38 17.97 -0.55
C ALA A 407 3.67 17.20 0.75
N ILE A 408 4.93 16.95 1.05
CA ILE A 408 5.35 16.33 2.30
C ILE A 408 5.57 17.41 3.36
N LEU A 409 4.80 17.31 4.43
CA LEU A 409 4.99 18.10 5.65
C LEU A 409 5.73 17.23 6.66
N ARG A 410 6.69 17.81 7.38
CA ARG A 410 7.38 17.15 8.47
C ARG A 410 6.87 17.69 9.82
N ALA A 411 6.45 16.78 10.70
CA ALA A 411 6.20 17.12 12.10
C ALA A 411 7.54 17.35 12.85
N ALA A 412 7.49 18.09 13.95
CA ALA A 412 8.64 18.33 14.80
C ALA A 412 8.82 17.27 15.90
N SER A 413 8.21 16.07 15.71
CA SER A 413 8.40 14.94 16.59
C SER A 413 9.84 14.42 16.55
N SER A 414 10.34 13.92 17.67
CA SER A 414 11.72 13.46 17.84
C SER A 414 11.83 12.14 18.62
N ASP A 415 10.69 11.58 19.01
CA ASP A 415 10.57 10.32 19.74
C ASP A 415 9.25 9.62 19.44
N ASP A 416 9.14 8.36 19.84
CA ASP A 416 7.99 7.50 19.52
C ASP A 416 6.68 7.96 20.17
N LEU A 417 6.71 8.56 21.37
CA LEU A 417 5.51 9.12 22.01
C LEU A 417 5.04 10.40 21.33
N GLY A 418 5.96 11.24 20.87
CA GLY A 418 5.65 12.39 20.04
C GLY A 418 5.02 11.99 18.70
N VAL A 419 5.48 10.89 18.09
CA VAL A 419 4.85 10.31 16.88
C VAL A 419 3.43 9.86 17.19
N LEU A 420 3.21 9.18 18.33
CA LEU A 420 1.87 8.75 18.73
C LEU A 420 0.92 9.92 18.96
N ALA A 421 1.40 10.99 19.60
CA ALA A 421 0.63 12.23 19.79
C ALA A 421 0.18 12.83 18.47
N VAL A 422 1.12 12.97 17.52
CA VAL A 422 0.84 13.48 16.16
C VAL A 422 -0.13 12.58 15.41
N ALA A 423 0.07 11.26 15.44
CA ALA A 423 -0.80 10.32 14.75
C ALA A 423 -2.24 10.38 15.27
N ARG A 424 -2.45 10.35 16.59
CA ARG A 424 -3.78 10.45 17.23
C ARG A 424 -4.48 11.77 16.92
N ALA A 425 -3.73 12.87 16.83
CA ALA A 425 -4.30 14.19 16.55
C ALA A 425 -4.57 14.45 15.06
N CYS A 426 -3.72 13.96 14.17
CA CYS A 426 -3.72 14.34 12.77
C CYS A 426 -4.37 13.32 11.84
N ALA A 427 -4.23 12.00 12.12
CA ALA A 427 -4.78 10.98 11.23
C ALA A 427 -6.33 11.00 11.12
N PRO A 428 -7.10 11.36 12.17
CA PRO A 428 -8.55 11.51 12.04
C PRO A 428 -9.01 12.75 11.29
N LEU A 429 -8.12 13.70 10.98
CA LEU A 429 -8.49 14.94 10.29
C LEU A 429 -8.95 14.64 8.86
N PHE A 430 -9.98 15.32 8.42
CA PHE A 430 -10.53 15.17 7.09
C PHE A 430 -11.12 16.47 6.55
N VAL A 431 -11.32 16.52 5.25
CA VAL A 431 -12.06 17.58 4.57
C VAL A 431 -13.21 16.95 3.76
N PRO A 432 -14.42 17.51 3.83
CA PRO A 432 -15.53 16.99 3.04
C PRO A 432 -15.31 17.26 1.55
N GLN A 433 -15.80 16.35 0.71
CA GLN A 433 -15.82 16.51 -0.75
C GLN A 433 -16.78 17.64 -1.22
N PRO A 434 -16.50 18.27 -2.36
CA PRO A 434 -15.38 18.05 -3.25
C PRO A 434 -14.11 18.71 -2.71
N GLY A 435 -13.11 17.91 -2.38
CA GLY A 435 -11.85 18.38 -1.83
C GLY A 435 -10.73 18.29 -2.86
N GLY A 436 -10.24 17.08 -3.08
CA GLY A 436 -9.09 16.82 -3.91
C GLY A 436 -7.96 17.82 -3.66
N LEU A 437 -7.23 18.17 -4.70
CA LEU A 437 -6.13 19.14 -4.63
C LEU A 437 -6.56 20.55 -4.18
N ALA A 438 -7.83 20.94 -4.36
CA ALA A 438 -8.33 22.25 -3.91
C ALA A 438 -8.38 22.34 -2.37
N ALA A 439 -8.52 21.23 -1.67
CA ALA A 439 -8.49 21.17 -0.21
C ALA A 439 -7.08 21.15 0.38
N ALA A 440 -6.06 20.88 -0.43
CA ALA A 440 -4.68 20.71 0.03
C ALA A 440 -4.16 21.85 0.92
N PRO A 441 -4.37 23.15 0.62
CA PRO A 441 -3.90 24.23 1.48
C PRO A 441 -4.58 24.24 2.86
N THR A 442 -5.88 23.92 2.90
CA THR A 442 -6.63 23.85 4.16
C THR A 442 -6.16 22.67 4.99
N LEU A 443 -6.05 21.49 4.38
CA LEU A 443 -5.57 20.28 5.04
C LEU A 443 -4.13 20.44 5.54
N ALA A 444 -3.24 21.04 4.73
CA ALA A 444 -1.87 21.32 5.13
C ALA A 444 -1.78 22.22 6.37
N ARG A 445 -2.66 23.19 6.51
CA ARG A 445 -2.75 24.04 7.70
C ARG A 445 -3.26 23.22 8.89
N MET A 446 -4.36 22.49 8.75
CA MET A 446 -4.91 21.66 9.82
C MET A 446 -3.89 20.65 10.35
N LEU A 447 -3.13 20.01 9.45
CA LEU A 447 -2.07 19.07 9.82
C LEU A 447 -0.93 19.74 10.59
N ARG A 448 -0.48 20.94 10.16
CA ARG A 448 0.56 21.67 10.88
C ARG A 448 0.11 22.13 12.26
N ASP A 449 -1.08 22.71 12.33
CA ASP A 449 -1.66 23.20 13.58
C ASP A 449 -1.90 22.02 14.54
N GLY A 450 -2.54 20.94 14.08
CA GLY A 450 -2.78 19.74 14.88
C GLY A 450 -1.51 19.06 15.37
N ALA A 451 -0.48 18.96 14.54
CA ALA A 451 0.82 18.41 14.96
C ALA A 451 1.53 19.32 15.99
N HIS A 452 1.49 20.62 15.77
CA HIS A 452 2.06 21.59 16.72
C HIS A 452 1.35 21.52 18.08
N ASP A 453 0.02 21.55 18.08
CA ASP A 453 -0.78 21.49 19.30
C ASP A 453 -0.55 20.16 20.06
N ALA A 454 -0.53 19.03 19.33
CA ALA A 454 -0.25 17.73 19.92
C ALA A 454 1.13 17.69 20.62
N LEU A 455 2.17 18.16 19.93
CA LEU A 455 3.53 18.19 20.49
C LEU A 455 3.72 19.24 21.59
N SER A 456 2.90 20.29 21.62
CA SER A 456 2.95 21.28 22.70
C SER A 456 2.23 20.80 23.95
N THR A 457 1.25 19.91 23.82
CA THR A 457 0.47 19.36 24.93
C THR A 457 1.10 18.10 25.52
N TRP A 458 1.83 17.32 24.72
CA TRP A 458 2.55 16.14 25.18
C TRP A 458 4.01 16.51 25.48
N THR A 459 4.37 16.58 26.76
CA THR A 459 5.77 16.78 27.14
C THR A 459 6.40 15.43 27.39
N THR A 460 7.35 15.02 26.56
CA THR A 460 8.06 13.74 26.66
C THR A 460 9.37 13.89 27.44
N ALA A 461 9.75 12.85 28.17
CA ALA A 461 11.03 12.71 28.83
C ALA A 461 11.54 11.27 28.74
N GLN A 462 12.86 11.11 28.75
CA GLN A 462 13.51 9.79 28.77
C GLN A 462 13.71 9.34 30.22
N LEU A 463 13.42 8.07 30.49
CA LEU A 463 13.71 7.45 31.78
C LEU A 463 15.17 6.97 31.83
N PRO A 464 15.82 6.97 33.00
CA PRO A 464 17.17 6.45 33.14
C PRO A 464 17.20 4.92 32.91
N LEU A 465 18.21 4.44 32.17
CA LEU A 465 18.37 3.02 31.81
C LEU A 465 18.65 2.11 33.04
N ASP A 466 19.19 2.68 34.11
CA ASP A 466 19.50 1.95 35.34
C ASP A 466 18.28 1.81 36.28
N GLY A 467 17.14 2.37 35.92
CA GLY A 467 15.91 2.33 36.70
C GLY A 467 16.00 3.11 38.02
N ASP A 468 16.94 4.04 38.15
CA ASP A 468 17.10 4.86 39.37
C ASP A 468 15.82 5.65 39.66
N PRO A 469 15.20 5.44 40.86
CA PRO A 469 13.97 6.14 41.22
C PRO A 469 14.07 7.67 41.24
N GLU A 470 15.24 8.23 41.58
CA GLU A 470 15.43 9.69 41.59
C GLU A 470 15.42 10.21 40.16
N GLY A 471 16.12 9.55 39.24
CA GLY A 471 16.11 9.89 37.82
C GLY A 471 14.74 9.72 37.19
N ILE A 472 13.99 8.66 37.54
CA ILE A 472 12.59 8.50 37.13
C ILE A 472 11.73 9.66 37.63
N ALA A 473 11.90 10.07 38.88
CA ALA A 473 11.15 11.20 39.44
C ALA A 473 11.46 12.53 38.76
N GLU A 474 12.72 12.76 38.37
CA GLU A 474 13.14 13.91 37.56
C GLU A 474 12.48 13.90 36.17
N ALA A 475 12.51 12.77 35.47
CA ALA A 475 11.86 12.61 34.17
C ALA A 475 10.34 12.84 34.24
N LEU A 476 9.69 12.32 35.30
CA LEU A 476 8.26 12.60 35.54
C LEU A 476 8.00 14.08 35.86
N ALA A 477 8.92 14.74 36.54
CA ALA A 477 8.81 16.18 36.80
C ALA A 477 8.98 17.00 35.52
N GLU A 478 9.85 16.57 34.64
CA GLU A 478 10.02 17.17 33.31
C GLU A 478 8.78 16.98 32.44
N ALA A 479 8.29 15.75 32.32
CA ALA A 479 7.09 15.43 31.56
C ALA A 479 5.84 16.15 32.09
N ALA A 480 5.79 16.48 33.38
CA ALA A 480 4.69 17.22 34.00
C ALA A 480 4.66 18.73 33.69
N ARG A 481 5.71 19.31 33.10
CA ARG A 481 5.79 20.78 32.84
C ARG A 481 4.68 21.27 31.92
N GLY A 482 4.17 20.39 31.03
CA GLY A 482 3.05 20.66 30.15
C GLY A 482 1.66 20.63 30.81
N GLY A 483 1.56 20.49 32.16
CA GLY A 483 0.29 20.39 32.85
C GLY A 483 -0.30 18.99 32.87
N GLY A 484 0.53 17.95 32.78
CA GLY A 484 0.14 16.55 32.67
C GLY A 484 -0.76 16.07 33.82
N GLN A 485 -1.97 15.66 33.46
CA GLN A 485 -2.94 15.00 34.34
C GLN A 485 -3.13 13.53 33.95
N SER A 486 -2.77 13.15 32.75
CA SER A 486 -2.71 11.79 32.26
C SER A 486 -1.29 11.45 31.75
N TRP A 487 -0.94 10.18 31.80
CA TRP A 487 0.42 9.73 31.58
C TRP A 487 0.50 8.65 30.51
N ARG A 488 1.56 8.68 29.74
CA ARG A 488 1.86 7.69 28.72
C ARG A 488 3.26 7.16 28.96
N LEU A 489 3.42 5.84 29.05
CA LEU A 489 4.68 5.18 29.32
C LEU A 489 4.98 4.15 28.23
N LEU A 490 6.07 4.32 27.52
CA LEU A 490 6.59 3.40 26.54
C LEU A 490 7.84 2.73 27.11
N VAL A 491 7.72 1.45 27.46
CA VAL A 491 8.79 0.69 28.07
C VAL A 491 9.71 0.10 27.00
N SER A 492 11.01 0.34 27.15
CA SER A 492 12.02 -0.20 26.27
C SER A 492 12.34 -1.67 26.62
N ARG A 493 12.87 -2.42 25.64
CA ARG A 493 13.34 -3.79 25.88
C ARG A 493 14.61 -3.86 26.74
N ASP A 494 15.31 -2.74 26.87
CA ASP A 494 16.56 -2.64 27.62
C ASP A 494 16.30 -2.31 29.10
N ASP A 495 15.03 -2.10 29.46
CA ASP A 495 14.55 -1.78 30.81
C ASP A 495 13.93 -3.01 31.50
N ASP A 496 13.99 -3.05 32.85
CA ASP A 496 13.13 -3.96 33.62
C ASP A 496 11.69 -3.42 33.63
N GLY A 497 10.92 -3.80 32.63
CA GLY A 497 9.58 -3.27 32.37
C GLY A 497 8.64 -3.33 33.58
N PRO A 498 8.46 -4.47 34.28
CA PRO A 498 7.62 -4.56 35.47
C PRO A 498 8.06 -3.63 36.59
N TYR A 499 9.37 -3.51 36.82
CA TYR A 499 9.93 -2.61 37.85
C TYR A 499 9.72 -1.14 37.47
N THR A 500 10.01 -0.76 36.22
CA THR A 500 9.83 0.60 35.73
C THR A 500 8.37 1.04 35.81
N VAL A 501 7.43 0.21 35.37
CA VAL A 501 5.99 0.49 35.46
C VAL A 501 5.54 0.64 36.92
N ALA A 502 6.01 -0.25 37.82
CA ALA A 502 5.66 -0.20 39.24
C ALA A 502 6.21 1.07 39.88
N THR A 503 7.46 1.44 39.60
CA THR A 503 8.12 2.64 40.14
C THR A 503 7.44 3.92 39.64
N VAL A 504 7.16 4.03 38.34
CA VAL A 504 6.42 5.17 37.78
C VAL A 504 5.05 5.30 38.44
N ARG A 505 4.29 4.21 38.56
CA ARG A 505 2.97 4.22 39.18
C ARG A 505 3.03 4.63 40.67
N GLN A 506 4.04 4.16 41.40
CA GLN A 506 4.25 4.54 42.80
C GLN A 506 4.56 6.03 42.92
N LEU A 507 5.48 6.56 42.13
CA LEU A 507 5.85 7.97 42.15
C LEU A 507 4.70 8.89 41.78
N LEU A 508 3.91 8.52 40.76
CA LEU A 508 2.70 9.27 40.38
C LEU A 508 1.65 9.25 41.52
N SER A 509 1.46 8.11 42.22
CA SER A 509 0.51 8.01 43.36
C SER A 509 0.91 8.86 44.55
N THR A 510 2.19 9.06 44.79
CA THR A 510 2.68 9.96 45.83
C THR A 510 2.55 11.43 45.49
N ARG A 511 2.49 11.76 44.22
CA ARG A 511 2.38 13.15 43.71
C ARG A 511 0.94 13.66 43.77
N ASP A 512 -0.04 12.79 43.51
CA ASP A 512 -1.47 13.12 43.55
C ASP A 512 -2.25 12.00 44.28
N ALA A 513 -2.36 12.15 45.59
CA ALA A 513 -3.04 11.17 46.42
C ALA A 513 -4.58 11.19 46.30
N SER A 514 -5.14 12.14 45.52
CA SER A 514 -6.59 12.39 45.48
C SER A 514 -7.28 11.94 44.18
N SER A 515 -6.53 11.63 43.13
CA SER A 515 -7.09 11.22 41.83
C SER A 515 -6.66 9.81 41.43
N SER A 516 -7.50 9.14 40.64
CA SER A 516 -7.10 7.92 39.95
C SER A 516 -6.04 8.26 38.89
N ILE A 517 -4.89 7.59 38.95
CA ILE A 517 -3.81 7.79 37.97
C ILE A 517 -4.26 7.24 36.62
N ASP A 518 -4.38 8.11 35.65
CA ASP A 518 -4.54 7.72 34.25
C ASP A 518 -3.15 7.47 33.64
N LEU A 519 -2.72 6.20 33.61
CA LEU A 519 -1.44 5.76 33.09
C LEU A 519 -1.68 4.66 32.03
N GLU A 520 -1.49 5.01 30.79
CA GLU A 520 -1.46 4.08 29.66
C GLU A 520 -0.02 3.61 29.42
N THR A 521 0.17 2.30 29.25
CA THR A 521 1.51 1.70 29.15
C THR A 521 1.61 0.78 27.95
N TRP A 522 2.73 0.84 27.23
CA TRP A 522 3.07 -0.07 26.13
C TRP A 522 4.43 -0.73 26.41
N ASP A 523 4.52 -2.02 26.07
CA ASP A 523 5.81 -2.69 25.87
C ASP A 523 6.30 -2.30 24.47
N GLY A 524 7.17 -1.31 24.42
CA GLY A 524 7.61 -0.72 23.15
C GLY A 524 8.52 -1.64 22.37
N GLY A 525 9.37 -2.42 23.04
CA GLY A 525 10.33 -3.31 22.41
C GLY A 525 11.47 -2.61 21.65
N GLN A 526 11.54 -1.27 21.67
CA GLN A 526 12.66 -0.49 21.12
C GLN A 526 13.91 -0.62 21.98
N SER A 527 15.09 -0.37 21.39
CA SER A 527 16.33 -0.21 22.15
C SER A 527 16.45 1.20 22.72
N GLY A 528 17.25 1.35 23.78
CA GLY A 528 17.51 2.63 24.44
C GLY A 528 16.57 2.89 25.62
N PRO A 529 16.41 4.13 26.06
CA PRO A 529 15.63 4.47 27.23
C PRO A 529 14.12 4.28 27.00
N SER A 530 13.42 3.95 28.07
CA SER A 530 11.95 4.08 28.13
C SER A 530 11.56 5.54 28.07
N LEU A 531 10.36 5.82 27.56
CA LEU A 531 9.84 7.17 27.39
C LEU A 531 8.61 7.37 28.28
N VAL A 532 8.48 8.53 28.88
CA VAL A 532 7.26 8.96 29.56
C VAL A 532 6.77 10.28 28.99
N ALA A 533 5.47 10.41 28.85
CA ALA A 533 4.83 11.68 28.47
C ALA A 533 3.76 12.06 29.47
N GLY A 534 3.73 13.34 29.86
CA GLY A 534 2.61 13.96 30.54
C GLY A 534 1.69 14.64 29.52
N CYS A 535 0.39 14.37 29.62
CA CYS A 535 -0.64 14.90 28.73
C CYS A 535 -1.72 15.62 29.54
N PRO A 536 -2.41 16.64 29.01
CA PRO A 536 -3.65 17.13 29.60
C PRO A 536 -4.72 16.03 29.51
N LEU A 537 -5.73 16.10 30.40
CA LEU A 537 -6.90 15.20 30.37
C LEU A 537 -7.72 15.40 29.12
#